data_bce93ee8efc67855a7434f348d18e6f2
#
_entry.id   bce93ee8efc67855a7434f348d18e6f2
#
_cell.length_a   1.000
_cell.length_b   1.000
_cell.length_c   1.000
_cell.angle_alpha   90.00
_cell.angle_beta   90.00
_cell.angle_gamma   90.00
#
_symmetry.space_group_name_H-M   'P 1'
#
loop_
_entity.id
_entity.type
_entity.pdbx_description
1 polymer ?
#
loop_
_entity_poly.entity_id
_entity_poly.type
_entity_poly.pdbx_seq_one_letter_code
_entity_poly.pdbx_strand_id
1 'polypeptide(L)'
;MKKKLAFIFETIFTILIIGLCGPIIAMSKGFHPSIGGYEVLRVITPSMEPELPLDTLILIKDVDEEDLKEGDIITFISEDPSVKGFYVTHRIYKITESAITGDTIYVTKGDANVTEDL
;
A
#
# COMPACT_ATOMS: atom_id res chain seq x y z
N MET A 1 32.69 -0.28 37.88
CA MET A 1 32.78 -0.46 36.41
C MET A 1 31.74 -1.41 35.84
N LYS A 2 31.55 -2.60 36.40
CA LYS A 2 30.57 -3.58 35.90
C LYS A 2 29.12 -3.07 35.82
N LYS A 3 28.66 -2.30 36.83
CA LYS A 3 27.29 -1.71 36.82
C LYS A 3 27.08 -0.65 35.75
N LYS A 4 28.08 0.18 35.44
CA LYS A 4 27.99 1.18 34.38
C LYS A 4 27.93 0.54 32.99
N LEU A 5 28.70 -0.53 32.78
CA LEU A 5 28.71 -1.27 31.51
C LEU A 5 27.39 -1.99 31.26
N ALA A 6 26.82 -2.61 32.30
CA ALA A 6 25.47 -3.22 32.21
C ALA A 6 24.40 -2.19 31.87
N PHE A 7 24.38 -1.02 32.50
CA PHE A 7 23.44 0.05 32.19
C PHE A 7 23.56 0.54 30.75
N ILE A 8 24.78 0.73 30.25
CA ILE A 8 25.01 1.13 28.86
C ILE A 8 24.46 0.07 27.89
N PHE A 9 24.71 -1.20 28.16
CA PHE A 9 24.24 -2.31 27.34
C PHE A 9 22.71 -2.38 27.32
N GLU A 10 22.06 -2.27 28.49
CA GLU A 10 20.60 -2.27 28.60
C GLU A 10 19.97 -1.09 27.82
N THR A 11 20.59 0.10 27.92
CA THR A 11 20.10 1.29 27.21
C THR A 11 20.21 1.11 25.70
N ILE A 12 21.36 0.63 25.20
CA ILE A 12 21.56 0.37 23.76
C ILE A 12 20.59 -0.70 23.25
N PHE A 13 20.41 -1.77 24.01
CA PHE A 13 19.50 -2.87 23.67
C PHE A 13 18.04 -2.40 23.61
N THR A 14 17.61 -1.56 24.56
CA THR A 14 16.27 -0.97 24.57
C THR A 14 16.04 -0.08 23.34
N ILE A 15 16.99 0.78 23.00
CA ILE A 15 16.92 1.64 21.83
C ILE A 15 16.82 0.81 20.54
N LEU A 16 17.61 -0.28 20.47
CA LEU A 16 17.58 -1.19 19.31
C LEU A 16 16.23 -1.88 19.16
N ILE A 17 15.63 -2.36 20.26
CA ILE A 17 14.30 -2.98 20.24
C ILE A 17 13.23 -1.97 19.82
N ILE A 18 13.25 -0.76 20.36
CA ILE A 18 12.28 0.29 19.98
C ILE A 18 12.45 0.64 18.49
N GLY A 19 13.69 0.75 18.00
CA GLY A 19 13.99 1.01 16.60
C GLY A 19 13.52 -0.09 15.65
N LEU A 20 13.53 -1.35 16.09
CA LEU A 20 13.09 -2.49 15.29
C LEU A 20 11.57 -2.72 15.38
N CYS A 21 10.99 -2.63 16.57
CA CYS A 21 9.58 -2.95 16.80
C CYS A 21 8.65 -1.76 16.57
N GLY A 22 9.12 -0.53 16.81
CA GLY A 22 8.32 0.69 16.67
C GLY A 22 7.69 0.85 15.29
N PRO A 23 8.43 0.75 14.18
CA PRO A 23 7.89 0.82 12.83
C PRO A 23 6.86 -0.28 12.53
N ILE A 24 7.11 -1.51 13.00
CA ILE A 24 6.19 -2.65 12.79
C ILE A 24 4.85 -2.39 13.48
N ILE A 25 4.89 -1.90 14.73
CA ILE A 25 3.69 -1.54 15.50
C ILE A 25 2.96 -0.35 14.85
N ALA A 26 3.70 0.64 14.35
CA ALA A 26 3.12 1.78 13.67
C ALA A 26 2.40 1.36 12.38
N MET A 27 3.00 0.48 11.58
CA MET A 27 2.38 -0.07 10.37
C MET A 27 1.11 -0.87 10.68
N SER A 28 1.05 -1.59 11.80
CA SER A 28 -0.17 -2.31 12.21
C SER A 28 -1.34 -1.39 12.56
N LYS A 29 -1.06 -0.11 12.84
CA LYS A 29 -2.07 0.94 13.11
C LYS A 29 -2.40 1.81 11.89
N GLY A 30 -2.03 1.37 10.69
CA GLY A 30 -2.28 2.10 9.45
C GLY A 30 -1.26 3.20 9.13
N PHE A 31 -0.14 3.24 9.84
CA PHE A 31 0.97 4.10 9.45
C PHE A 31 1.72 3.47 8.28
N HIS A 32 1.78 4.19 7.17
CA HIS A 32 2.52 3.80 5.97
C HIS A 32 3.79 4.64 5.87
N PRO A 33 4.97 4.05 6.10
CA PRO A 33 6.22 4.80 6.00
C PRO A 33 6.44 5.27 4.56
N SER A 34 6.61 6.58 4.38
CA SER A 34 6.93 7.20 3.10
C SER A 34 8.36 7.74 3.13
N ILE A 35 9.16 7.39 2.14
CA ILE A 35 10.53 7.85 1.99
C ILE A 35 10.74 8.25 0.53
N GLY A 36 11.02 9.53 0.28
CA GLY A 36 11.31 10.02 -1.07
C GLY A 36 10.17 9.86 -2.07
N GLY A 37 8.91 9.92 -1.61
CA GLY A 37 7.72 9.72 -2.45
C GLY A 37 7.34 8.25 -2.69
N TYR A 38 8.03 7.32 -2.02
CA TYR A 38 7.67 5.91 -2.03
C TYR A 38 7.04 5.50 -0.71
N GLU A 39 5.99 4.70 -0.77
CA GLU A 39 5.32 4.10 0.39
C GLU A 39 5.37 2.58 0.32
N VAL A 40 5.48 1.94 1.49
CA VAL A 40 5.45 0.48 1.61
C VAL A 40 4.09 0.04 2.12
N LEU A 41 3.42 -0.81 1.36
CA LEU A 41 2.14 -1.41 1.74
C LEU A 41 2.27 -2.94 1.82
N ARG A 42 1.38 -3.56 2.59
CA ARG A 42 1.24 -5.01 2.64
C ARG A 42 -0.08 -5.43 2.00
N VAL A 43 -0.02 -6.39 1.11
CA VAL A 43 -1.20 -6.99 0.48
C VAL A 43 -1.96 -7.82 1.52
N ILE A 44 -3.20 -7.44 1.82
CA ILE A 44 -4.03 -8.07 2.86
C ILE A 44 -5.24 -8.83 2.31
N THR A 45 -5.44 -8.82 0.99
CA THR A 45 -6.53 -9.54 0.32
C THR A 45 -6.01 -10.33 -0.88
N PRO A 46 -6.65 -11.44 -1.27
CA PRO A 46 -6.22 -12.25 -2.41
C PRO A 46 -6.69 -11.74 -3.76
N SER A 47 -7.29 -10.54 -3.85
CA SER A 47 -7.91 -10.02 -5.09
C SER A 47 -6.95 -9.88 -6.27
N MET A 48 -5.65 -9.81 -6.01
CA MET A 48 -4.60 -9.68 -7.02
C MET A 48 -3.78 -10.97 -7.23
N GLU A 49 -4.22 -12.09 -6.65
CA GLU A 49 -3.56 -13.38 -6.92
C GLU A 49 -3.75 -13.81 -8.38
N PRO A 50 -2.77 -14.49 -8.98
CA PRO A 50 -1.47 -14.90 -8.41
C PRO A 50 -0.37 -13.82 -8.48
N GLU A 51 -0.63 -12.67 -9.12
CA GLU A 51 0.39 -11.62 -9.38
C GLU A 51 0.93 -11.01 -8.07
N LEU A 52 0.03 -10.68 -7.14
CA LEU A 52 0.37 -10.17 -5.81
C LEU A 52 -0.25 -11.08 -4.74
N PRO A 53 0.48 -12.10 -4.27
CA PRO A 53 0.00 -12.98 -3.21
C PRO A 53 -0.25 -12.24 -1.89
N LEU A 54 -1.08 -12.83 -1.03
CA LEU A 54 -1.25 -12.36 0.36
C LEU A 54 0.09 -12.17 1.06
N ASP A 55 0.16 -11.17 1.93
CA ASP A 55 1.35 -10.81 2.72
C ASP A 55 2.56 -10.30 1.91
N THR A 56 2.42 -10.13 0.61
CA THR A 56 3.45 -9.46 -0.20
C THR A 56 3.61 -8.00 0.23
N LEU A 57 4.85 -7.55 0.36
CA LEU A 57 5.16 -6.12 0.51
C LEU A 57 5.31 -5.50 -0.88
N ILE A 58 4.60 -4.43 -1.12
CA ILE A 58 4.67 -3.64 -2.35
C ILE A 58 5.22 -2.26 -2.05
N LEU A 59 6.01 -1.74 -2.97
CA LEU A 59 6.51 -0.37 -2.95
C LEU A 59 5.76 0.43 -4.00
N ILE A 60 5.00 1.42 -3.55
CA ILE A 60 4.25 2.32 -4.42
C ILE A 60 4.87 3.70 -4.48
N LYS A 61 4.61 4.44 -5.52
CA LYS A 61 4.98 5.86 -5.69
C LYS A 61 3.86 6.62 -6.38
N ASP A 62 3.78 7.91 -6.12
CA ASP A 62 2.91 8.79 -6.89
C ASP A 62 3.34 8.85 -8.37
N VAL A 63 2.38 8.84 -9.25
CA VAL A 63 2.55 8.99 -10.69
C VAL A 63 1.50 9.96 -11.23
N ASP A 64 1.82 10.63 -12.33
CA ASP A 64 0.86 11.46 -13.03
C ASP A 64 -0.18 10.58 -13.74
N GLU A 65 -1.46 10.96 -13.68
CA GLU A 65 -2.54 10.19 -14.31
C GLU A 65 -2.35 10.00 -15.81
N GLU A 66 -1.71 10.96 -16.47
CA GLU A 66 -1.43 10.92 -17.91
C GLU A 66 -0.44 9.79 -18.31
N ASP A 67 0.34 9.31 -17.36
CA ASP A 67 1.30 8.21 -17.56
C ASP A 67 0.68 6.84 -17.40
N LEU A 68 -0.55 6.75 -16.87
CA LEU A 68 -1.24 5.49 -16.61
C LEU A 68 -1.76 4.84 -17.90
N LYS A 69 -1.64 3.51 -17.96
CA LYS A 69 -2.06 2.69 -19.11
C LYS A 69 -2.87 1.49 -18.66
N GLU A 70 -3.68 0.98 -19.59
CA GLU A 70 -4.34 -0.32 -19.40
C GLU A 70 -3.30 -1.41 -19.12
N GLY A 71 -3.55 -2.22 -18.11
CA GLY A 71 -2.64 -3.26 -17.62
C GLY A 71 -1.75 -2.84 -16.45
N ASP A 72 -1.63 -1.54 -16.14
CA ASP A 72 -0.87 -1.08 -14.99
C ASP A 72 -1.57 -1.49 -13.68
N ILE A 73 -0.77 -1.88 -12.68
CA ILE A 73 -1.24 -2.13 -11.34
C ILE A 73 -1.14 -0.82 -10.56
N ILE A 74 -2.26 -0.32 -10.06
CA ILE A 74 -2.33 0.93 -9.32
C ILE A 74 -2.86 0.70 -7.91
N THR A 75 -2.45 1.57 -7.00
CA THR A 75 -3.01 1.67 -5.66
C THR A 75 -3.75 3.00 -5.54
N PHE A 76 -5.00 2.96 -5.14
CA PHE A 76 -5.85 4.13 -5.02
C PHE A 76 -6.68 4.07 -3.72
N ILE A 77 -7.21 5.21 -3.30
CA ILE A 77 -8.14 5.28 -2.17
C ILE A 77 -9.53 4.98 -2.70
N SER A 78 -10.16 3.93 -2.19
CA SER A 78 -11.47 3.50 -2.66
C SER A 78 -12.59 4.46 -2.23
N GLU A 79 -13.50 4.73 -3.16
CA GLU A 79 -14.77 5.42 -2.91
C GLU A 79 -15.96 4.45 -2.74
N ASP A 80 -15.75 3.15 -2.95
CA ASP A 80 -16.77 2.12 -2.70
C ASP A 80 -17.22 2.18 -1.25
N PRO A 81 -18.54 2.27 -0.96
CA PRO A 81 -19.06 2.39 0.42
C PRO A 81 -18.61 1.29 1.37
N SER A 82 -18.32 0.09 0.86
CA SER A 82 -17.89 -1.06 1.68
C SER A 82 -16.45 -0.98 2.16
N VAL A 83 -15.60 -0.27 1.41
CA VAL A 83 -14.15 -0.12 1.65
C VAL A 83 -13.68 1.31 1.47
N LYS A 84 -14.58 2.27 1.67
CA LYS A 84 -14.28 3.70 1.49
C LYS A 84 -13.14 4.16 2.38
N GLY A 85 -12.18 4.85 1.76
CA GLY A 85 -11.02 5.41 2.44
C GLY A 85 -9.88 4.42 2.67
N PHE A 86 -10.03 3.15 2.25
CA PHE A 86 -8.94 2.18 2.28
C PHE A 86 -8.15 2.19 0.97
N TYR A 87 -6.87 1.85 1.07
CA TYR A 87 -6.06 1.58 -0.10
C TYR A 87 -6.49 0.28 -0.77
N VAL A 88 -6.79 0.35 -2.05
CA VAL A 88 -7.07 -0.80 -2.92
C VAL A 88 -6.02 -0.86 -4.02
N THR A 89 -5.47 -2.04 -4.24
CA THR A 89 -4.47 -2.28 -5.30
C THR A 89 -5.06 -3.22 -6.32
N HIS A 90 -5.37 -2.72 -7.49
CA HIS A 90 -5.96 -3.47 -8.60
C HIS A 90 -5.30 -3.09 -9.92
N ARG A 91 -5.61 -3.83 -10.97
CA ARG A 91 -5.12 -3.56 -12.33
C ARG A 91 -6.08 -2.67 -13.08
N ILE A 92 -5.57 -1.71 -13.85
CA ILE A 92 -6.36 -0.95 -14.82
C ILE A 92 -6.79 -1.92 -15.92
N TYR A 93 -8.08 -2.25 -15.93
CA TYR A 93 -8.68 -3.14 -16.91
C TYR A 93 -9.03 -2.41 -18.20
N LYS A 94 -9.48 -1.16 -18.07
CA LYS A 94 -9.91 -0.32 -19.19
C LYS A 94 -9.79 1.16 -18.83
N ILE A 95 -9.43 1.96 -19.82
CA ILE A 95 -9.49 3.43 -19.75
C ILE A 95 -10.59 3.91 -20.70
N THR A 96 -11.50 4.75 -20.23
CA THR A 96 -12.60 5.29 -21.00
C THR A 96 -12.85 6.76 -20.63
N GLU A 97 -13.73 7.43 -21.35
CA GLU A 97 -14.13 8.81 -21.05
C GLU A 97 -15.59 8.86 -20.60
N SER A 98 -15.87 9.74 -19.67
CA SER A 98 -17.24 10.04 -19.25
C SER A 98 -17.99 10.73 -20.40
N ALA A 99 -19.10 10.16 -20.84
CA ALA A 99 -19.96 10.76 -21.87
C ALA A 99 -20.60 12.08 -21.42
N ILE A 100 -20.61 12.38 -20.12
CA ILE A 100 -21.24 13.56 -19.54
C ILE A 100 -20.23 14.69 -19.31
N THR A 101 -19.06 14.36 -18.70
CA THR A 101 -18.08 15.35 -18.28
C THR A 101 -16.84 15.39 -19.17
N GLY A 102 -16.59 14.35 -19.97
CA GLY A 102 -15.35 14.19 -20.74
C GLY A 102 -14.14 13.79 -19.91
N ASP A 103 -14.33 13.53 -18.61
CA ASP A 103 -13.23 13.11 -17.74
C ASP A 103 -12.77 11.70 -18.05
N THR A 104 -11.49 11.42 -17.85
CA THR A 104 -10.95 10.08 -17.97
C THR A 104 -11.42 9.21 -16.81
N ILE A 105 -11.93 8.03 -17.10
CA ILE A 105 -12.37 7.03 -16.13
C ILE A 105 -11.43 5.83 -16.23
N TYR A 106 -10.81 5.47 -15.11
CA TYR A 106 -10.00 4.27 -14.97
C TYR A 106 -10.85 3.17 -14.35
N VAL A 107 -11.23 2.20 -15.16
CA VAL A 107 -11.94 1.00 -14.68
C VAL A 107 -10.91 0.00 -14.20
N THR A 108 -10.95 -0.34 -12.92
CA THR A 108 -10.03 -1.27 -12.30
C THR A 108 -10.67 -2.63 -12.03
N LYS A 109 -9.85 -3.63 -11.87
CA LYS A 109 -10.27 -4.99 -11.53
C LYS A 109 -9.14 -5.74 -10.85
N GLY A 110 -9.43 -6.46 -9.78
CA GLY A 110 -8.50 -7.41 -9.19
C GLY A 110 -8.28 -8.61 -10.10
N ASP A 111 -7.05 -9.09 -10.24
CA ASP A 111 -6.71 -10.20 -11.14
C ASP A 111 -7.47 -11.49 -10.82
N ALA A 112 -7.77 -11.73 -9.53
CA ALA A 112 -8.58 -12.88 -9.09
C ALA A 112 -10.10 -12.61 -9.09
N ASN A 113 -10.52 -11.37 -9.33
CA ASN A 113 -11.94 -11.00 -9.31
C ASN A 113 -12.63 -11.34 -10.63
N VAL A 114 -13.91 -11.71 -10.55
CA VAL A 114 -14.74 -11.98 -11.75
C VAL A 114 -15.26 -10.68 -12.38
N THR A 115 -15.54 -9.68 -11.54
CA THR A 115 -16.16 -8.41 -11.94
C THR A 115 -15.19 -7.25 -11.78
N GLU A 116 -15.43 -6.21 -12.57
CA GLU A 116 -14.79 -4.90 -12.45
C GLU A 116 -15.21 -4.21 -11.15
N ASP A 117 -14.38 -3.26 -10.70
CA ASP A 117 -14.70 -2.38 -9.59
C ASP A 117 -15.74 -1.33 -10.07
N LEU A 118 -16.60 -0.91 -9.17
CA LEU A 118 -17.64 0.10 -9.43
C LEU A 118 -17.12 1.51 -9.19
#